data_8c479bbfc19101270a1a10773027b2e8
#
_entry.id   8c479bbfc19101270a1a10773027b2e8
#
_cell.length_a   1.000
_cell.length_b   1.000
_cell.length_c   1.000
_cell.angle_alpha   90.00
_cell.angle_beta   90.00
_cell.angle_gamma   90.00
#
_symmetry.space_group_name_H-M   'P 1'
#
loop_
_entity.id
_entity.type
_entity.pdbx_description
1 polymer ?
#
loop_
_entity_poly.entity_id
_entity_poly.type
_entity_poly.pdbx_seq_one_letter_code
_entity_poly.pdbx_strand_id
1 'polypeptide(L)'
;GTGWLAWHLTHPSADTSSAAAPPGRRSPPATTVGVATAERANIPITLEALGTVTPQASVRVRPQVSGVMEKVLFKEGQMVRAGDLLATIDARQFELALMQASGQRQRDEAQLDSARVTLQRFKTLLAQDSIARQEVDSQAALVKQLEGSVVIDKANEGTARLNLGYTRVLAPVSGRVGLRSVDVGNVVNSSDANGIALITQLTPIDVVFAVPQDQAGELQQSAAAGTVMKVTALDRTRSATLDTGVFASLDNQIDVQTGTVKAKARFANTDLALFPNQFVNVRLLLKTLDGAVAVPVTALRHGSNGDYVYVLNSAERTVSLRPVQRGQATVEKIVITSGLAAGERVITEGADRLKDGARVVLPGAPAGAGQRQNAAGAEAPAAAASRPRRRASKAEGA
;
A
#
# COMPACT_ATOMS: atom_id res chain seq x y z
N GLY A 1 2.07 -21.94 96.47
CA GLY A 1 0.94 -21.38 95.92
C GLY A 1 0.13 -20.48 96.80
N THR A 2 0.50 -19.37 97.29
CA THR A 2 -0.31 -18.45 98.10
C THR A 2 0.12 -17.05 97.93
N GLY A 3 -0.14 -16.46 96.78
CA GLY A 3 0.23 -15.08 96.51
C GLY A 3 -0.66 -14.33 95.49
N TRP A 4 -1.63 -15.02 94.88
CA TRP A 4 -2.47 -14.48 93.82
C TRP A 4 -3.87 -14.01 94.21
N LEU A 5 -4.26 -14.30 95.54
CA LEU A 5 -5.58 -13.96 96.01
C LEU A 5 -5.66 -12.64 96.81
N ALA A 6 -4.56 -11.98 97.10
CA ALA A 6 -4.51 -10.72 97.88
C ALA A 6 -4.54 -9.45 97.07
N TRP A 7 -4.39 -9.49 95.71
CA TRP A 7 -4.34 -8.29 94.82
C TRP A 7 -5.71 -7.89 94.25
N HIS A 8 -6.75 -8.77 94.42
CA HIS A 8 -8.06 -8.57 93.79
C HIS A 8 -9.09 -7.86 94.71
N LEU A 9 -8.74 -7.48 96.00
CA LEU A 9 -9.69 -6.92 96.95
C LEU A 9 -9.51 -5.44 97.36
N THR A 10 -8.60 -4.69 96.64
CA THR A 10 -8.31 -3.32 97.05
C THR A 10 -8.52 -2.22 96.01
N HIS A 11 -9.25 -2.48 94.95
CA HIS A 11 -9.54 -1.39 94.00
C HIS A 11 -11.06 -1.39 93.71
N PRO A 12 -11.80 -0.42 94.20
CA PRO A 12 -13.20 -0.25 93.81
C PRO A 12 -13.35 0.38 92.45
N SER A 13 -14.18 -0.20 91.64
CA SER A 13 -14.64 0.21 90.34
C SER A 13 -15.32 1.59 90.43
N ALA A 14 -14.93 2.51 89.60
CA ALA A 14 -15.69 3.70 89.28
C ALA A 14 -16.39 3.52 87.97
N ASP A 15 -17.69 3.32 88.00
CA ASP A 15 -18.59 3.41 86.85
C ASP A 15 -18.65 4.81 86.30
N THR A 16 -18.32 4.96 84.96
CA THR A 16 -18.89 6.01 84.16
C THR A 16 -19.25 5.43 82.78
N SER A 17 -20.53 5.17 82.64
CA SER A 17 -21.20 4.83 81.42
C SER A 17 -21.08 6.04 80.43
N SER A 18 -20.31 5.88 79.41
CA SER A 18 -20.42 6.74 78.22
C SER A 18 -20.75 5.83 77.01
N ALA A 19 -21.99 5.91 76.59
CA ALA A 19 -22.48 5.25 75.40
C ALA A 19 -21.69 5.66 74.18
N ALA A 20 -20.79 4.77 73.73
CA ALA A 20 -20.13 4.95 72.42
C ALA A 20 -21.12 4.58 71.34
N ALA A 21 -21.50 5.55 70.52
CA ALA A 21 -22.22 5.39 69.28
C ALA A 21 -21.43 4.44 68.30
N PRO A 22 -22.12 3.58 67.53
CA PRO A 22 -21.46 2.65 66.65
C PRO A 22 -20.63 3.42 65.59
N PRO A 23 -19.41 2.94 65.23
CA PRO A 23 -18.59 3.61 64.21
C PRO A 23 -19.34 3.57 62.90
N GLY A 24 -19.77 4.76 62.45
CA GLY A 24 -20.35 4.96 61.13
C GLY A 24 -19.41 4.38 60.08
N ARG A 25 -19.91 3.48 59.24
CA ARG A 25 -19.23 3.01 58.04
C ARG A 25 -18.76 4.24 57.26
N ARG A 26 -17.47 4.56 57.31
CA ARG A 26 -16.86 5.51 56.42
C ARG A 26 -17.00 4.93 55.02
N SER A 27 -17.91 5.49 54.22
CA SER A 27 -17.98 5.21 52.81
C SER A 27 -16.58 5.49 52.19
N PRO A 28 -16.01 4.58 51.39
CA PRO A 28 -14.74 4.80 50.77
C PRO A 28 -14.79 6.13 49.96
N PRO A 29 -13.67 6.88 49.93
CA PRO A 29 -13.63 8.14 49.22
C PRO A 29 -14.00 7.92 47.75
N ALA A 30 -14.89 8.77 47.22
CA ALA A 30 -15.33 8.69 45.86
C ALA A 30 -14.12 9.00 44.91
N THR A 31 -13.85 8.12 43.96
CA THR A 31 -12.73 8.23 43.03
C THR A 31 -13.15 9.10 41.86
N THR A 32 -12.30 10.07 41.50
CA THR A 32 -12.48 10.86 40.29
C THR A 32 -12.17 9.99 39.08
N VAL A 33 -13.06 9.96 38.08
CA VAL A 33 -12.94 9.10 36.91
C VAL A 33 -13.14 9.86 35.62
N GLY A 34 -12.39 9.49 34.58
CA GLY A 34 -12.68 9.91 33.20
C GLY A 34 -13.82 9.06 32.61
N VAL A 35 -14.64 9.67 31.80
CA VAL A 35 -15.82 9.01 31.19
C VAL A 35 -15.85 9.28 29.69
N ALA A 36 -16.17 8.25 28.89
CA ALA A 36 -16.49 8.36 27.49
C ALA A 36 -17.84 7.71 27.21
N THR A 37 -18.50 8.14 26.15
CA THR A 37 -19.75 7.54 25.71
C THR A 37 -19.49 6.48 24.67
N ALA A 38 -20.12 5.33 24.78
CA ALA A 38 -20.13 4.31 23.74
C ALA A 38 -20.91 4.85 22.53
N GLU A 39 -20.24 4.99 21.41
CA GLU A 39 -20.84 5.59 20.21
C GLU A 39 -20.94 4.55 19.08
N ARG A 40 -21.90 4.79 18.18
CA ARG A 40 -21.92 4.07 16.90
C ARG A 40 -20.90 4.73 15.96
N ALA A 41 -19.93 3.96 15.52
CA ALA A 41 -18.90 4.44 14.63
C ALA A 41 -18.67 3.46 13.47
N ASN A 42 -18.25 3.98 12.34
CA ASN A 42 -17.78 3.17 11.23
C ASN A 42 -16.29 2.90 11.44
N ILE A 43 -15.99 1.64 11.74
CA ILE A 43 -14.60 1.22 12.07
C ILE A 43 -13.98 0.53 10.85
N PRO A 44 -12.96 1.14 10.23
CA PRO A 44 -12.24 0.52 9.12
C PRO A 44 -11.36 -0.62 9.63
N ILE A 45 -11.51 -1.79 9.03
CA ILE A 45 -10.62 -2.93 9.24
C ILE A 45 -9.53 -2.85 8.20
N THR A 46 -8.31 -2.58 8.64
CA THR A 46 -7.16 -2.42 7.76
C THR A 46 -6.09 -3.47 8.04
N LEU A 47 -5.46 -3.93 6.97
CA LEU A 47 -4.25 -4.73 7.00
C LEU A 47 -3.07 -3.82 6.70
N GLU A 48 -2.06 -3.84 7.56
CA GLU A 48 -0.80 -3.15 7.33
C GLU A 48 0.31 -4.15 7.02
N ALA A 49 1.08 -3.87 5.98
CA ALA A 49 2.20 -4.70 5.56
C ALA A 49 3.33 -3.85 4.98
N LEU A 50 4.54 -4.38 4.99
CA LEU A 50 5.65 -3.80 4.22
C LEU A 50 5.56 -4.30 2.78
N GLY A 51 5.60 -3.38 1.83
CA GLY A 51 5.56 -3.66 0.40
C GLY A 51 6.82 -3.20 -0.31
N THR A 52 7.06 -3.80 -1.47
CA THR A 52 8.11 -3.39 -2.41
C THR A 52 7.45 -2.91 -3.69
N VAL A 53 7.84 -1.74 -4.14
CA VAL A 53 7.37 -1.15 -5.40
C VAL A 53 7.99 -1.92 -6.56
N THR A 54 7.16 -2.45 -7.45
CA THR A 54 7.58 -3.27 -8.58
C THR A 54 7.00 -2.69 -9.88
N PRO A 55 7.82 -2.36 -10.87
CA PRO A 55 7.32 -1.88 -12.14
C PRO A 55 6.56 -2.99 -12.88
N GLN A 56 5.55 -2.64 -13.66
CA GLN A 56 4.82 -3.62 -14.46
C GLN A 56 5.69 -4.20 -15.58
N ALA A 57 6.53 -3.37 -16.18
CA ALA A 57 7.50 -3.79 -17.18
C ALA A 57 8.84 -3.07 -16.94
N SER A 58 9.90 -3.85 -17.04
CA SER A 58 11.28 -3.35 -17.06
C SER A 58 11.99 -4.06 -18.20
N VAL A 59 12.22 -3.36 -19.29
CA VAL A 59 12.72 -3.93 -20.53
C VAL A 59 14.08 -3.34 -20.84
N ARG A 60 15.05 -4.22 -20.99
CA ARG A 60 16.38 -3.87 -21.46
C ARG A 60 16.37 -3.81 -22.98
N VAL A 61 16.57 -2.63 -23.53
CA VAL A 61 16.62 -2.41 -24.98
C VAL A 61 17.94 -2.93 -25.50
N ARG A 62 17.87 -3.94 -26.37
CA ARG A 62 19.03 -4.54 -27.02
C ARG A 62 18.94 -4.31 -28.53
N PRO A 63 20.06 -4.07 -29.20
CA PRO A 63 20.09 -4.04 -30.66
C PRO A 63 19.79 -5.44 -31.20
N GLN A 64 19.09 -5.52 -32.33
CA GLN A 64 18.76 -6.80 -32.98
C GLN A 64 19.77 -7.13 -34.08
N VAL A 65 20.56 -6.15 -34.51
CA VAL A 65 21.67 -6.28 -35.48
C VAL A 65 22.93 -5.69 -34.87
N SER A 66 24.07 -6.21 -35.28
CA SER A 66 25.37 -5.71 -34.85
C SER A 66 25.82 -4.58 -35.75
N GLY A 67 26.50 -3.59 -35.19
CA GLY A 67 27.06 -2.45 -35.96
C GLY A 67 27.58 -1.34 -35.06
N VAL A 68 28.03 -0.27 -35.65
CA VAL A 68 28.54 0.91 -34.94
C VAL A 68 27.36 1.79 -34.55
N MET A 69 27.32 2.24 -33.28
CA MET A 69 26.33 3.21 -32.80
C MET A 69 26.55 4.57 -33.45
N GLU A 70 25.64 5.01 -34.30
CA GLU A 70 25.75 6.28 -35.02
C GLU A 70 25.23 7.46 -34.19
N LYS A 71 24.05 7.32 -33.60
CA LYS A 71 23.41 8.36 -32.79
C LYS A 71 22.66 7.75 -31.60
N VAL A 72 22.65 8.51 -30.50
CA VAL A 72 21.79 8.27 -29.35
C VAL A 72 20.86 9.47 -29.19
N LEU A 73 19.55 9.25 -29.25
CA LEU A 73 18.52 10.27 -29.40
C LEU A 73 17.69 10.49 -28.15
N PHE A 74 17.98 9.79 -27.04
CA PHE A 74 17.34 9.97 -25.76
C PHE A 74 18.28 10.63 -24.74
N LYS A 75 17.70 11.28 -23.74
CA LYS A 75 18.41 11.73 -22.55
C LYS A 75 18.17 10.74 -21.40
N GLU A 76 19.18 10.55 -20.56
CA GLU A 76 19.05 9.73 -19.36
C GLU A 76 17.94 10.27 -18.45
N GLY A 77 17.11 9.38 -17.93
CA GLY A 77 15.94 9.76 -17.11
C GLY A 77 14.74 10.31 -17.87
N GLN A 78 14.80 10.39 -19.20
CA GLN A 78 13.69 10.88 -20.03
C GLN A 78 12.53 9.88 -20.05
N MET A 79 11.30 10.40 -20.09
CA MET A 79 10.10 9.60 -20.41
C MET A 79 10.02 9.40 -21.93
N VAL A 80 9.82 8.16 -22.35
CA VAL A 80 9.65 7.78 -23.75
C VAL A 80 8.34 7.00 -23.92
N ARG A 81 7.83 6.99 -25.13
CA ARG A 81 6.66 6.19 -25.54
C ARG A 81 7.11 4.98 -26.32
N ALA A 82 6.32 3.91 -26.29
CA ALA A 82 6.54 2.76 -27.16
C ALA A 82 6.58 3.22 -28.62
N GLY A 83 7.62 2.79 -29.37
CA GLY A 83 7.88 3.20 -30.75
C GLY A 83 8.78 4.43 -30.93
N ASP A 84 9.10 5.16 -29.87
CA ASP A 84 10.05 6.27 -29.96
C ASP A 84 11.43 5.78 -30.40
N LEU A 85 12.11 6.56 -31.29
CA LEU A 85 13.44 6.25 -31.73
C LEU A 85 14.47 6.62 -30.67
N LEU A 86 15.18 5.61 -30.15
CA LEU A 86 16.18 5.77 -29.12
C LEU A 86 17.60 5.94 -29.66
N ALA A 87 17.94 5.17 -30.67
CA ALA A 87 19.28 5.16 -31.21
C ALA A 87 19.27 4.69 -32.67
N THR A 88 20.33 5.02 -33.40
CA THR A 88 20.58 4.51 -34.75
C THR A 88 21.94 3.81 -34.82
N ILE A 89 21.95 2.69 -35.51
CA ILE A 89 23.14 1.91 -35.85
C ILE A 89 23.49 2.26 -37.32
N ASP A 90 24.76 2.26 -37.67
CA ASP A 90 25.21 2.50 -39.06
C ASP A 90 24.46 1.59 -40.03
N ALA A 91 23.64 2.19 -40.88
CA ALA A 91 22.73 1.48 -41.77
C ALA A 91 23.32 1.14 -43.12
N ARG A 92 24.50 1.70 -43.49
CA ARG A 92 25.06 1.63 -44.85
C ARG A 92 25.18 0.21 -45.38
N GLN A 93 25.70 -0.72 -44.59
CA GLN A 93 25.82 -2.13 -45.01
C GLN A 93 24.46 -2.80 -45.24
N PHE A 94 23.43 -2.44 -44.44
CA PHE A 94 22.10 -2.99 -44.58
C PHE A 94 21.34 -2.39 -45.77
N GLU A 95 21.58 -1.11 -46.09
CA GLU A 95 21.06 -0.46 -47.30
C GLU A 95 21.61 -1.10 -48.56
N LEU A 96 22.92 -1.38 -48.60
CA LEU A 96 23.55 -2.10 -49.71
C LEU A 96 23.01 -3.53 -49.86
N ALA A 97 22.82 -4.25 -48.76
CA ALA A 97 22.25 -5.60 -48.80
C ALA A 97 20.79 -5.59 -49.31
N LEU A 98 19.99 -4.59 -48.92
CA LEU A 98 18.64 -4.42 -49.42
C LEU A 98 18.65 -4.11 -50.93
N MET A 99 19.53 -3.22 -51.39
CA MET A 99 19.68 -2.87 -52.81
C MET A 99 20.05 -4.11 -53.62
N GLN A 100 21.00 -4.93 -53.14
CA GLN A 100 21.41 -6.18 -53.79
C GLN A 100 20.24 -7.17 -53.92
N ALA A 101 19.50 -7.41 -52.82
CA ALA A 101 18.35 -8.33 -52.80
C ALA A 101 17.21 -7.84 -53.71
N SER A 102 16.95 -6.54 -53.73
CA SER A 102 15.94 -5.92 -54.59
C SER A 102 16.34 -6.03 -56.09
N GLY A 103 17.62 -5.82 -56.41
CA GLY A 103 18.12 -5.99 -57.79
C GLY A 103 18.00 -7.43 -58.28
N GLN A 104 18.30 -8.41 -57.39
CA GLN A 104 18.14 -9.84 -57.70
C GLN A 104 16.67 -10.15 -58.02
N ARG A 105 15.74 -9.74 -57.15
CA ARG A 105 14.30 -9.91 -57.36
C ARG A 105 13.82 -9.30 -58.68
N GLN A 106 14.21 -8.07 -58.98
CA GLN A 106 13.84 -7.41 -60.26
C GLN A 106 14.32 -8.16 -61.49
N ARG A 107 15.55 -8.71 -61.46
CA ARG A 107 16.09 -9.54 -62.54
C ARG A 107 15.23 -10.79 -62.75
N ASP A 108 14.93 -11.50 -61.71
CA ASP A 108 14.20 -12.80 -61.78
C ASP A 108 12.71 -12.58 -62.08
N GLU A 109 12.12 -11.47 -61.64
CA GLU A 109 10.78 -11.04 -62.08
C GLU A 109 10.75 -10.75 -63.60
N ALA A 110 11.77 -10.08 -64.17
CA ALA A 110 11.86 -9.85 -65.62
C ALA A 110 12.01 -11.15 -66.42
N GLN A 111 12.78 -12.12 -65.89
CA GLN A 111 12.89 -13.44 -66.51
C GLN A 111 11.55 -14.19 -66.47
N LEU A 112 10.84 -14.14 -65.35
CA LEU A 112 9.51 -14.76 -65.22
C LEU A 112 8.52 -14.15 -66.19
N ASP A 113 8.47 -12.85 -66.33
CA ASP A 113 7.59 -12.14 -67.24
C ASP A 113 7.87 -12.53 -68.72
N SER A 114 9.16 -12.58 -69.08
CA SER A 114 9.57 -13.08 -70.43
C SER A 114 9.12 -14.51 -70.65
N ALA A 115 9.29 -15.41 -69.68
CA ALA A 115 8.85 -16.82 -69.74
C ALA A 115 7.32 -16.93 -69.86
N ARG A 116 6.57 -16.09 -69.18
CA ARG A 116 5.09 -16.03 -69.28
C ARG A 116 4.61 -15.59 -70.66
N VAL A 117 5.24 -14.55 -71.22
CA VAL A 117 4.94 -14.10 -72.58
C VAL A 117 5.21 -15.23 -73.60
N THR A 118 6.32 -15.95 -73.47
CA THR A 118 6.66 -17.08 -74.31
C THR A 118 5.65 -18.24 -74.13
N LEU A 119 5.24 -18.57 -72.89
CA LEU A 119 4.21 -19.59 -72.64
C LEU A 119 2.88 -19.20 -73.28
N GLN A 120 2.47 -17.96 -73.22
CA GLN A 120 1.23 -17.50 -73.85
C GLN A 120 1.31 -17.61 -75.38
N ARG A 121 2.44 -17.30 -76.00
CA ARG A 121 2.69 -17.49 -77.44
C ARG A 121 2.61 -18.97 -77.80
N PHE A 122 3.25 -19.85 -77.04
CA PHE A 122 3.21 -21.32 -77.27
C PHE A 122 1.79 -21.89 -77.15
N LYS A 123 1.01 -21.43 -76.20
CA LYS A 123 -0.40 -21.80 -76.07
C LYS A 123 -1.23 -21.43 -77.33
N THR A 124 -0.97 -20.24 -77.89
CA THR A 124 -1.63 -19.79 -79.13
C THR A 124 -1.24 -20.68 -80.32
N LEU A 125 0.07 -20.99 -80.44
CA LEU A 125 0.56 -21.87 -81.54
C LEU A 125 0.04 -23.30 -81.39
N LEU A 126 -0.12 -23.83 -80.17
CA LEU A 126 -0.70 -25.15 -79.96
C LEU A 126 -2.18 -25.17 -80.36
N ALA A 127 -2.93 -24.11 -80.13
CA ALA A 127 -4.32 -23.99 -80.57
C ALA A 127 -4.46 -23.96 -82.11
N GLN A 128 -3.35 -23.64 -82.81
CA GLN A 128 -3.25 -23.65 -84.29
C GLN A 128 -2.57 -24.92 -84.82
N ASP A 129 -2.38 -25.94 -84.00
CA ASP A 129 -1.66 -27.21 -84.34
C ASP A 129 -0.24 -26.97 -84.88
N SER A 130 0.39 -25.82 -84.50
CA SER A 130 1.69 -25.39 -85.06
C SER A 130 2.89 -25.72 -84.16
N ILE A 131 2.68 -26.33 -82.97
CA ILE A 131 3.73 -26.70 -82.02
C ILE A 131 3.36 -27.98 -81.25
N ALA A 132 4.36 -28.73 -80.78
CA ALA A 132 4.17 -29.89 -79.94
C ALA A 132 3.69 -29.54 -78.51
N ARG A 133 2.78 -30.33 -77.98
CA ARG A 133 2.31 -30.15 -76.59
C ARG A 133 3.46 -30.18 -75.55
N GLN A 134 4.49 -31.00 -75.81
CA GLN A 134 5.67 -31.13 -74.94
C GLN A 134 6.37 -29.78 -74.75
N GLU A 135 6.46 -28.94 -75.77
CA GLU A 135 7.08 -27.63 -75.69
C GLU A 135 6.28 -26.69 -74.76
N VAL A 136 4.94 -26.75 -74.84
CA VAL A 136 4.08 -25.96 -73.93
C VAL A 136 4.22 -26.44 -72.50
N ASP A 137 4.27 -27.77 -72.26
CA ASP A 137 4.42 -28.34 -70.93
C ASP A 137 5.81 -27.98 -70.34
N SER A 138 6.88 -28.04 -71.14
CA SER A 138 8.23 -27.64 -70.72
C SER A 138 8.31 -26.16 -70.36
N GLN A 139 7.67 -25.29 -71.15
CA GLN A 139 7.63 -23.86 -70.87
C GLN A 139 6.79 -23.53 -69.66
N ALA A 140 5.69 -24.26 -69.43
CA ALA A 140 4.89 -24.12 -68.23
C ALA A 140 5.64 -24.53 -66.97
N ALA A 141 6.46 -25.60 -67.05
CA ALA A 141 7.35 -26.02 -65.97
C ALA A 141 8.40 -24.95 -65.64
N LEU A 142 9.00 -24.32 -66.69
CA LEU A 142 9.94 -23.23 -66.52
C LEU A 142 9.30 -22.00 -65.82
N VAL A 143 8.08 -21.63 -66.23
CA VAL A 143 7.35 -20.54 -65.57
C VAL A 143 7.15 -20.86 -64.10
N LYS A 144 6.74 -22.04 -63.71
CA LYS A 144 6.59 -22.47 -62.30
C LYS A 144 7.92 -22.41 -61.54
N GLN A 145 9.00 -22.84 -62.16
CA GLN A 145 10.36 -22.75 -61.58
C GLN A 145 10.73 -21.30 -61.27
N LEU A 146 10.54 -20.38 -62.25
CA LEU A 146 10.84 -18.96 -62.10
C LEU A 146 9.92 -18.26 -61.07
N GLU A 147 8.64 -18.68 -60.97
CA GLU A 147 7.73 -18.27 -59.90
C GLU A 147 8.30 -18.60 -58.50
N GLY A 148 8.82 -19.84 -58.36
CA GLY A 148 9.49 -20.25 -57.13
C GLY A 148 10.72 -19.42 -56.81
N SER A 149 11.55 -19.08 -57.82
CA SER A 149 12.72 -18.21 -57.64
C SER A 149 12.33 -16.80 -57.20
N VAL A 150 11.31 -16.20 -57.78
CA VAL A 150 10.80 -14.87 -57.40
C VAL A 150 10.26 -14.87 -55.95
N VAL A 151 9.64 -15.96 -55.49
CA VAL A 151 9.16 -16.11 -54.10
C VAL A 151 10.38 -16.08 -53.13
N ILE A 152 11.45 -16.83 -53.48
CA ILE A 152 12.70 -16.84 -52.66
C ILE A 152 13.31 -15.45 -52.59
N ASP A 153 13.40 -14.76 -53.74
CA ASP A 153 13.97 -13.42 -53.80
C ASP A 153 13.17 -12.37 -53.00
N LYS A 154 11.83 -12.48 -53.03
CA LYS A 154 10.96 -11.65 -52.18
C LYS A 154 11.22 -11.90 -50.71
N ALA A 155 11.46 -13.15 -50.29
CA ALA A 155 11.80 -13.48 -48.90
C ALA A 155 13.17 -12.92 -48.51
N ASN A 156 14.18 -13.00 -49.43
CA ASN A 156 15.53 -12.43 -49.21
C ASN A 156 15.50 -10.91 -49.10
N GLU A 157 14.76 -10.21 -49.99
CA GLU A 157 14.54 -8.78 -49.90
C GLU A 157 13.83 -8.38 -48.63
N GLY A 158 12.81 -9.14 -48.22
CA GLY A 158 12.09 -8.95 -46.94
C GLY A 158 13.02 -9.06 -45.74
N THR A 159 13.92 -10.04 -45.72
CA THR A 159 14.93 -10.21 -44.67
C THR A 159 15.91 -9.04 -44.63
N ALA A 160 16.41 -8.58 -45.79
CA ALA A 160 17.31 -7.42 -45.87
C ALA A 160 16.61 -6.13 -45.41
N ARG A 161 15.34 -5.95 -45.77
CA ARG A 161 14.52 -4.80 -45.31
C ARG A 161 14.29 -4.83 -43.81
N LEU A 162 14.02 -6.01 -43.24
CA LEU A 162 13.84 -6.22 -41.78
C LEU A 162 15.13 -5.86 -41.04
N ASN A 163 16.29 -6.34 -41.49
CA ASN A 163 17.58 -6.03 -40.89
C ASN A 163 17.91 -4.53 -40.96
N LEU A 164 17.57 -3.88 -42.07
CA LEU A 164 17.67 -2.42 -42.15
C LEU A 164 16.75 -1.72 -41.15
N GLY A 165 15.54 -2.22 -40.95
CA GLY A 165 14.62 -1.72 -39.93
C GLY A 165 15.21 -1.82 -38.53
N TYR A 166 15.93 -2.87 -38.21
CA TYR A 166 16.58 -3.08 -36.91
C TYR A 166 17.75 -2.15 -36.61
N THR A 167 18.29 -1.44 -37.61
CA THR A 167 19.27 -0.38 -37.36
C THR A 167 18.69 0.82 -36.62
N ARG A 168 17.35 0.96 -36.62
CA ARG A 168 16.60 1.95 -35.86
C ARG A 168 16.11 1.30 -34.59
N VAL A 169 16.76 1.60 -33.48
CA VAL A 169 16.42 1.04 -32.17
C VAL A 169 15.26 1.81 -31.56
N LEU A 170 14.11 1.16 -31.46
CA LEU A 170 12.87 1.75 -30.95
C LEU A 170 12.62 1.32 -29.50
N ALA A 171 11.90 2.15 -28.74
CA ALA A 171 11.43 1.82 -27.42
C ALA A 171 10.34 0.73 -27.49
N PRO A 172 10.52 -0.45 -26.84
CA PRO A 172 9.53 -1.53 -26.87
C PRO A 172 8.33 -1.26 -25.97
N VAL A 173 8.52 -0.43 -24.94
CA VAL A 173 7.49 -0.04 -23.95
C VAL A 173 7.61 1.43 -23.64
N SER A 174 6.49 2.02 -23.19
CA SER A 174 6.50 3.36 -22.62
C SER A 174 7.04 3.34 -21.20
N GLY A 175 7.88 4.33 -20.84
CA GLY A 175 8.45 4.39 -19.49
C GLY A 175 9.62 5.36 -19.41
N ARG A 176 10.31 5.34 -18.28
CA ARG A 176 11.51 6.15 -18.07
C ARG A 176 12.74 5.38 -18.53
N VAL A 177 13.57 6.02 -19.35
CA VAL A 177 14.86 5.47 -19.77
C VAL A 177 15.86 5.65 -18.63
N GLY A 178 16.58 4.59 -18.29
CA GLY A 178 17.65 4.61 -17.30
C GLY A 178 18.94 5.26 -17.84
N LEU A 179 20.05 4.91 -17.20
CA LEU A 179 21.37 5.35 -17.61
C LEU A 179 21.77 4.69 -18.95
N ARG A 180 22.52 5.40 -19.75
CA ARG A 180 23.04 4.93 -21.03
C ARG A 180 24.20 3.95 -20.78
N SER A 181 24.14 2.80 -21.43
CA SER A 181 25.17 1.76 -21.32
C SER A 181 26.17 1.80 -22.47
N VAL A 182 25.90 2.56 -23.52
CA VAL A 182 26.70 2.58 -24.79
C VAL A 182 26.84 4.00 -25.31
N ASP A 183 28.01 4.33 -25.83
CA ASP A 183 28.31 5.62 -26.44
C ASP A 183 28.31 5.55 -27.95
N VAL A 184 28.14 6.72 -28.58
CA VAL A 184 28.29 6.90 -30.03
C VAL A 184 29.70 6.50 -30.44
N GLY A 185 29.84 5.73 -31.55
CA GLY A 185 31.08 5.18 -32.04
C GLY A 185 31.43 3.80 -31.52
N ASN A 186 30.76 3.30 -30.48
CA ASN A 186 30.96 1.93 -30.00
C ASN A 186 30.27 0.92 -30.94
N VAL A 187 30.89 -0.24 -31.06
CA VAL A 187 30.27 -1.39 -31.73
C VAL A 187 29.29 -2.05 -30.73
N VAL A 188 28.06 -2.27 -31.16
CA VAL A 188 27.02 -2.94 -30.39
C VAL A 188 26.66 -4.25 -31.05
N ASN A 189 26.32 -5.23 -30.21
CA ASN A 189 25.94 -6.57 -30.62
C ASN A 189 24.59 -6.99 -29.97
N SER A 190 23.86 -7.85 -30.65
CA SER A 190 22.59 -8.41 -30.11
C SER A 190 22.79 -9.24 -28.84
N SER A 191 24.00 -9.78 -28.60
CA SER A 191 24.38 -10.56 -27.43
C SER A 191 24.78 -9.71 -26.22
N ASP A 192 24.91 -8.39 -26.34
CA ASP A 192 25.39 -7.52 -25.27
C ASP A 192 24.42 -7.58 -24.08
N ALA A 193 24.94 -8.06 -22.93
CA ALA A 193 24.14 -8.28 -21.72
C ALA A 193 23.52 -6.97 -21.20
N ASN A 194 24.25 -5.86 -21.31
CA ASN A 194 23.82 -4.55 -20.80
C ASN A 194 22.84 -3.82 -21.73
N GLY A 195 22.82 -4.18 -23.04
CA GLY A 195 22.01 -3.49 -24.02
C GLY A 195 22.38 -2.01 -24.16
N ILE A 196 21.48 -1.20 -24.69
CA ILE A 196 21.65 0.24 -24.90
C ILE A 196 21.18 1.02 -23.66
N ALA A 197 20.01 0.67 -23.14
CA ALA A 197 19.42 1.28 -21.95
C ALA A 197 18.33 0.35 -21.35
N LEU A 198 17.98 0.60 -20.10
CA LEU A 198 16.84 -0.03 -19.43
C LEU A 198 15.65 0.94 -19.50
N ILE A 199 14.49 0.49 -19.96
CA ILE A 199 13.24 1.26 -19.87
C ILE A 199 12.38 0.62 -18.79
N THR A 200 11.95 1.44 -17.82
CA THR A 200 11.12 1.01 -16.72
C THR A 200 9.79 1.74 -16.76
N GLN A 201 8.70 1.00 -16.80
CA GLN A 201 7.36 1.54 -16.75
C GLN A 201 7.05 1.99 -15.32
N LEU A 202 6.82 3.30 -15.12
CA LEU A 202 6.56 3.90 -13.82
C LEU A 202 5.07 4.18 -13.58
N THR A 203 4.28 4.28 -14.66
CA THR A 203 2.85 4.62 -14.66
C THR A 203 2.08 3.67 -15.57
N PRO A 204 1.17 2.85 -15.06
CA PRO A 204 0.97 2.54 -13.64
C PRO A 204 2.11 1.69 -13.05
N ILE A 205 2.17 1.60 -11.70
CA ILE A 205 3.16 0.80 -10.99
C ILE A 205 2.47 -0.11 -9.98
N ASP A 206 3.06 -1.24 -9.66
CA ASP A 206 2.51 -2.19 -8.71
C ASP A 206 3.32 -2.15 -7.40
N VAL A 207 2.69 -2.48 -6.29
CA VAL A 207 3.34 -2.75 -5.00
C VAL A 207 3.02 -4.17 -4.59
N VAL A 208 4.05 -4.97 -4.34
CA VAL A 208 3.93 -6.35 -3.86
C VAL A 208 4.18 -6.35 -2.36
N PHE A 209 3.28 -6.95 -1.59
CA PHE A 209 3.36 -7.03 -0.13
C PHE A 209 2.90 -8.40 0.36
N ALA A 210 3.32 -8.78 1.57
CA ALA A 210 3.00 -10.06 2.17
C ALA A 210 1.76 -9.95 3.04
N VAL A 211 0.83 -10.89 2.90
CA VAL A 211 -0.40 -11.02 3.68
C VAL A 211 -0.36 -12.32 4.46
N PRO A 212 -0.60 -12.34 5.78
CA PRO A 212 -0.72 -13.57 6.55
C PRO A 212 -1.77 -14.52 5.97
N GLN A 213 -1.48 -15.81 5.94
CA GLN A 213 -2.37 -16.82 5.36
C GLN A 213 -3.78 -16.81 5.98
N ASP A 214 -3.89 -16.47 7.27
CA ASP A 214 -5.17 -16.43 7.99
C ASP A 214 -6.12 -15.34 7.44
N GLN A 215 -5.57 -14.29 6.85
CA GLN A 215 -6.32 -13.18 6.24
C GLN A 215 -6.48 -13.35 4.73
N ALA A 216 -5.69 -14.23 4.10
CA ALA A 216 -5.72 -14.45 2.66
C ALA A 216 -7.09 -14.95 2.16
N GLY A 217 -7.78 -15.78 2.95
CA GLY A 217 -9.12 -16.30 2.63
C GLY A 217 -10.17 -15.20 2.55
N GLU A 218 -10.19 -14.27 3.51
CA GLU A 218 -11.12 -13.13 3.53
C GLU A 218 -10.82 -12.17 2.35
N LEU A 219 -9.55 -11.95 2.08
CA LEU A 219 -9.09 -11.12 0.96
C LEU A 219 -9.54 -11.72 -0.39
N GLN A 220 -9.38 -13.03 -0.55
CA GLN A 220 -9.78 -13.74 -1.76
C GLN A 220 -11.31 -13.71 -1.96
N GLN A 221 -12.10 -13.90 -0.91
CA GLN A 221 -13.56 -13.81 -0.97
C GLN A 221 -14.01 -12.41 -1.37
N SER A 222 -13.43 -11.36 -0.78
CA SER A 222 -13.72 -9.96 -1.10
C SER A 222 -13.37 -9.64 -2.56
N ALA A 223 -12.24 -10.14 -3.05
CA ALA A 223 -11.83 -9.99 -4.45
C ALA A 223 -12.77 -10.73 -5.41
N ALA A 224 -13.18 -11.96 -5.08
CA ALA A 224 -14.13 -12.75 -5.87
C ALA A 224 -15.52 -12.11 -5.92
N ALA A 225 -15.94 -11.41 -4.84
CA ALA A 225 -17.19 -10.63 -4.80
C ALA A 225 -17.13 -9.34 -5.61
N GLY A 226 -15.99 -9.01 -6.24
CA GLY A 226 -15.81 -7.77 -7.02
C GLY A 226 -15.68 -6.51 -6.17
N THR A 227 -15.41 -6.65 -4.86
CA THR A 227 -15.22 -5.50 -3.98
C THR A 227 -13.92 -4.78 -4.32
N VAL A 228 -14.02 -3.48 -4.63
CA VAL A 228 -12.84 -2.65 -4.84
C VAL A 228 -12.23 -2.33 -3.49
N MET A 229 -11.10 -2.96 -3.19
CA MET A 229 -10.37 -2.73 -1.95
C MET A 229 -9.32 -1.66 -2.16
N LYS A 230 -9.47 -0.57 -1.41
CA LYS A 230 -8.55 0.58 -1.45
C LYS A 230 -7.25 0.22 -0.75
N VAL A 231 -6.13 0.55 -1.40
CA VAL A 231 -4.78 0.36 -0.86
C VAL A 231 -4.08 1.71 -0.84
N THR A 232 -3.50 2.05 0.30
CA THR A 232 -2.74 3.29 0.48
C THR A 232 -1.27 2.94 0.66
N ALA A 233 -0.40 3.51 -0.15
CA ALA A 233 1.03 3.45 0.04
C ALA A 233 1.50 4.63 0.89
N LEU A 234 2.18 4.34 1.98
CA LEU A 234 2.68 5.30 2.95
C LEU A 234 4.21 5.33 2.91
N ASP A 235 4.77 6.43 3.33
CA ASP A 235 6.20 6.58 3.51
C ASP A 235 6.76 5.64 4.59
N ARG A 236 8.07 5.63 4.75
CA ARG A 236 8.75 4.80 5.75
C ARG A 236 8.31 5.09 7.19
N THR A 237 7.95 6.33 7.47
CA THR A 237 7.51 6.79 8.81
C THR A 237 6.00 6.64 9.02
N ARG A 238 5.25 6.21 8.00
CA ARG A 238 3.78 6.09 7.98
C ARG A 238 3.05 7.42 8.19
N SER A 239 3.74 8.55 8.01
CA SER A 239 3.20 9.89 8.23
C SER A 239 2.60 10.50 6.97
N ALA A 240 3.17 10.20 5.81
CA ALA A 240 2.73 10.74 4.53
C ALA A 240 2.19 9.65 3.60
N THR A 241 1.07 9.94 2.94
CA THR A 241 0.56 9.11 1.85
C THR A 241 1.31 9.44 0.57
N LEU A 242 1.95 8.44 -0.02
CA LEU A 242 2.66 8.57 -1.29
C LEU A 242 1.72 8.47 -2.47
N ASP A 243 0.83 7.48 -2.46
CA ASP A 243 -0.20 7.28 -3.49
C ASP A 243 -1.33 6.39 -2.96
N THR A 244 -2.45 6.41 -3.66
CA THR A 244 -3.59 5.54 -3.38
C THR A 244 -3.92 4.71 -4.61
N GLY A 245 -3.99 3.42 -4.41
CA GLY A 245 -4.28 2.45 -5.45
C GLY A 245 -5.39 1.49 -5.06
N VAL A 246 -5.48 0.40 -5.80
CA VAL A 246 -6.46 -0.66 -5.59
C VAL A 246 -5.76 -2.01 -5.53
N PHE A 247 -6.32 -2.91 -4.76
CA PHE A 247 -5.90 -4.31 -4.76
C PHE A 247 -6.08 -4.91 -6.15
N ALA A 248 -5.06 -5.61 -6.65
CA ALA A 248 -5.06 -6.16 -8.00
C ALA A 248 -5.17 -7.69 -8.01
N SER A 249 -4.36 -8.37 -7.20
CA SER A 249 -4.35 -9.84 -7.17
C SER A 249 -3.65 -10.39 -5.94
N LEU A 250 -3.97 -11.65 -5.63
CA LEU A 250 -3.29 -12.48 -4.65
C LEU A 250 -2.52 -13.57 -5.40
N ASP A 251 -1.34 -13.93 -4.93
CA ASP A 251 -0.58 -15.07 -5.45
C ASP A 251 -1.33 -16.38 -5.14
N ASN A 252 -1.07 -17.42 -5.92
CA ASN A 252 -1.67 -18.75 -5.74
C ASN A 252 -0.85 -19.67 -4.83
N GLN A 253 0.26 -19.18 -4.28
CA GLN A 253 1.17 -19.95 -3.43
C GLN A 253 1.40 -19.26 -2.09
N ILE A 254 1.47 -20.07 -1.04
CA ILE A 254 1.87 -19.65 0.29
C ILE A 254 3.38 -19.86 0.41
N ASP A 255 4.08 -18.83 0.87
CA ASP A 255 5.48 -18.96 1.28
C ASP A 255 5.52 -19.71 2.61
N VAL A 256 6.00 -20.96 2.56
CA VAL A 256 6.01 -21.86 3.71
C VAL A 256 7.00 -21.44 4.80
N GLN A 257 7.98 -20.59 4.48
CA GLN A 257 8.94 -20.09 5.46
C GLN A 257 8.37 -18.99 6.32
N THR A 258 7.50 -18.17 5.73
CA THR A 258 6.91 -17.00 6.40
C THR A 258 5.42 -17.17 6.74
N GLY A 259 4.75 -18.18 6.19
CA GLY A 259 3.29 -18.38 6.35
C GLY A 259 2.47 -17.25 5.71
N THR A 260 3.00 -16.62 4.67
CA THR A 260 2.36 -15.48 3.99
C THR A 260 2.07 -15.77 2.53
N VAL A 261 1.13 -15.01 1.97
CA VAL A 261 0.80 -15.00 0.55
C VAL A 261 1.16 -13.63 -0.01
N LYS A 262 1.76 -13.58 -1.20
CA LYS A 262 2.06 -12.31 -1.86
C LYS A 262 0.80 -11.72 -2.44
N ALA A 263 0.54 -10.48 -2.12
CA ALA A 263 -0.52 -9.67 -2.68
C ALA A 263 0.06 -8.54 -3.52
N LYS A 264 -0.68 -8.12 -4.52
CA LYS A 264 -0.30 -7.04 -5.42
C LYS A 264 -1.39 -5.98 -5.43
N ALA A 265 -0.98 -4.72 -5.29
CA ALA A 265 -1.83 -3.56 -5.48
C ALA A 265 -1.31 -2.70 -6.63
N ARG A 266 -2.21 -2.07 -7.35
CA ARG A 266 -1.90 -1.22 -8.50
C ARG A 266 -2.13 0.24 -8.17
N PHE A 267 -1.15 1.07 -8.51
CA PHE A 267 -1.13 2.50 -8.30
C PHE A 267 -0.97 3.23 -9.62
N ALA A 268 -1.67 4.34 -9.79
CA ALA A 268 -1.53 5.17 -10.99
C ALA A 268 -0.15 5.84 -11.08
N ASN A 269 0.41 6.22 -9.93
CA ASN A 269 1.72 6.84 -9.78
C ASN A 269 1.92 8.06 -10.71
N THR A 270 0.90 8.90 -10.83
CA THR A 270 0.93 10.08 -11.71
C THR A 270 2.00 11.09 -11.30
N ASP A 271 2.22 11.24 -10.00
CA ASP A 271 3.20 12.18 -9.43
C ASP A 271 4.60 11.57 -9.32
N LEU A 272 4.78 10.32 -9.79
CA LEU A 272 6.04 9.58 -9.74
C LEU A 272 6.64 9.49 -8.32
N ALA A 273 5.79 9.47 -7.30
CA ALA A 273 6.19 9.37 -5.89
C ALA A 273 6.69 7.97 -5.50
N LEU A 274 6.25 6.94 -6.25
CA LEU A 274 6.67 5.55 -6.06
C LEU A 274 7.79 5.21 -7.03
N PHE A 275 8.95 4.81 -6.48
CA PHE A 275 10.11 4.41 -7.26
C PHE A 275 10.27 2.89 -7.27
N PRO A 276 10.68 2.28 -8.38
CA PRO A 276 10.98 0.86 -8.46
C PRO A 276 11.95 0.41 -7.36
N ASN A 277 11.67 -0.74 -6.76
CA ASN A 277 12.42 -1.34 -5.65
C ASN A 277 12.39 -0.55 -4.33
N GLN A 278 11.61 0.51 -4.24
CA GLN A 278 11.39 1.24 -2.98
C GLN A 278 10.56 0.39 -2.02
N PHE A 279 10.93 0.42 -0.73
CA PHE A 279 10.09 -0.12 0.33
C PHE A 279 9.07 0.93 0.79
N VAL A 280 7.83 0.52 0.88
CA VAL A 280 6.70 1.36 1.32
C VAL A 280 5.85 0.62 2.32
N ASN A 281 5.23 1.33 3.25
CA ASN A 281 4.20 0.75 4.10
C ASN A 281 2.88 0.74 3.33
N VAL A 282 2.23 -0.40 3.31
CA VAL A 282 0.95 -0.60 2.64
C VAL A 282 -0.14 -0.71 3.68
N ARG A 283 -1.22 0.04 3.50
CA ARG A 283 -2.46 -0.09 4.27
C ARG A 283 -3.59 -0.47 3.32
N LEU A 284 -4.05 -1.70 3.45
CA LEU A 284 -5.17 -2.26 2.70
C LEU A 284 -6.44 -2.16 3.54
N LEU A 285 -7.48 -1.52 3.03
CA LEU A 285 -8.80 -1.51 3.63
C LEU A 285 -9.56 -2.78 3.22
N LEU A 286 -9.73 -3.71 4.17
CA LEU A 286 -10.45 -4.96 3.95
C LEU A 286 -11.96 -4.72 3.92
N LYS A 287 -12.50 -4.08 4.96
CA LYS A 287 -13.91 -3.73 5.10
C LYS A 287 -14.10 -2.63 6.12
N THR A 288 -15.26 -2.02 6.12
CA THR A 288 -15.69 -1.09 7.17
C THR A 288 -16.84 -1.74 7.93
N LEU A 289 -16.74 -1.77 9.26
CA LEU A 289 -17.84 -2.20 10.13
C LEU A 289 -18.72 -0.98 10.38
N ASP A 290 -19.88 -0.94 9.73
CA ASP A 290 -20.79 0.19 9.82
C ASP A 290 -21.62 0.11 11.10
N GLY A 291 -21.73 1.24 11.82
CA GLY A 291 -22.56 1.36 13.01
C GLY A 291 -22.16 0.47 14.19
N ALA A 292 -20.91 0.03 14.23
CA ALA A 292 -20.39 -0.76 15.34
C ALA A 292 -20.35 0.07 16.62
N VAL A 293 -20.71 -0.55 17.77
CA VAL A 293 -20.56 0.08 19.09
C VAL A 293 -19.08 0.11 19.44
N ALA A 294 -18.51 1.29 19.58
CA ALA A 294 -17.09 1.48 19.85
C ALA A 294 -16.89 2.32 21.13
N VAL A 295 -15.84 1.97 21.86
CA VAL A 295 -15.36 2.72 23.03
C VAL A 295 -13.88 3.00 22.89
N PRO A 296 -13.33 4.01 23.57
CA PRO A 296 -11.88 4.18 23.65
C PRO A 296 -11.20 2.93 24.22
N VAL A 297 -10.04 2.57 23.69
CA VAL A 297 -9.27 1.39 24.16
C VAL A 297 -9.02 1.44 25.65
N THR A 298 -8.87 2.64 26.23
CA THR A 298 -8.67 2.87 27.67
C THR A 298 -9.85 2.46 28.54
N ALA A 299 -11.05 2.31 27.97
CA ALA A 299 -12.24 1.88 28.72
C ALA A 299 -12.31 0.37 28.92
N LEU A 300 -11.64 -0.43 28.06
CA LEU A 300 -11.62 -1.88 28.17
C LEU A 300 -10.63 -2.34 29.23
N ARG A 301 -11.06 -3.25 30.08
CA ARG A 301 -10.24 -3.88 31.11
C ARG A 301 -10.22 -5.38 30.95
N HIS A 302 -9.10 -5.99 31.34
CA HIS A 302 -8.89 -7.41 31.30
C HIS A 302 -8.94 -7.96 32.74
N GLY A 303 -9.76 -8.96 32.97
CA GLY A 303 -9.91 -9.62 34.25
C GLY A 303 -9.73 -11.13 34.16
N SER A 304 -9.76 -11.82 35.31
CA SER A 304 -9.66 -13.28 35.37
C SER A 304 -10.79 -14.00 34.63
N ASN A 305 -11.95 -13.35 34.49
CA ASN A 305 -13.15 -13.89 33.85
C ASN A 305 -13.41 -13.34 32.44
N GLY A 306 -12.41 -12.69 31.84
CA GLY A 306 -12.52 -12.09 30.51
C GLY A 306 -12.49 -10.57 30.52
N ASP A 307 -12.88 -9.99 29.38
CA ASP A 307 -12.90 -8.56 29.17
C ASP A 307 -14.16 -7.92 29.78
N TYR A 308 -14.01 -6.75 30.38
CA TYR A 308 -15.10 -6.01 30.99
C TYR A 308 -14.92 -4.50 30.88
N VAL A 309 -16.01 -3.78 31.06
CA VAL A 309 -16.03 -2.31 31.15
C VAL A 309 -16.78 -1.91 32.44
N TYR A 310 -16.45 -0.74 32.97
CA TYR A 310 -17.27 -0.11 33.99
C TYR A 310 -18.27 0.83 33.31
N VAL A 311 -19.55 0.55 33.49
CA VAL A 311 -20.65 1.38 33.01
C VAL A 311 -21.11 2.33 34.11
N LEU A 312 -21.17 3.62 33.81
CA LEU A 312 -21.60 4.66 34.74
C LEU A 312 -23.14 4.71 34.83
N ASN A 313 -23.68 4.48 36.00
CA ASN A 313 -25.07 4.88 36.31
C ASN A 313 -25.07 6.37 36.70
N SER A 314 -25.49 7.22 35.74
CA SER A 314 -25.47 8.66 35.95
C SER A 314 -26.43 9.16 37.02
N ALA A 315 -27.52 8.43 37.30
CA ALA A 315 -28.52 8.79 38.34
C ALA A 315 -27.97 8.57 39.74
N GLU A 316 -27.28 7.45 39.98
CA GLU A 316 -26.78 7.07 41.29
C GLU A 316 -25.29 7.45 41.50
N ARG A 317 -24.62 7.93 40.48
CA ARG A 317 -23.16 8.16 40.46
C ARG A 317 -22.36 6.93 40.90
N THR A 318 -22.83 5.75 40.50
CA THR A 318 -22.19 4.46 40.75
C THR A 318 -21.74 3.83 39.45
N VAL A 319 -20.79 2.92 39.53
CA VAL A 319 -20.32 2.14 38.39
C VAL A 319 -20.72 0.68 38.55
N SER A 320 -21.11 0.04 37.46
CA SER A 320 -21.34 -1.39 37.38
C SER A 320 -20.34 -2.07 36.50
N LEU A 321 -19.74 -3.15 36.97
CA LEU A 321 -18.86 -4.01 36.20
C LEU A 321 -19.72 -4.80 35.22
N ARG A 322 -19.45 -4.67 33.92
CA ARG A 322 -20.19 -5.39 32.89
C ARG A 322 -19.22 -6.17 31.99
N PRO A 323 -19.35 -7.50 31.93
CA PRO A 323 -18.62 -8.34 31.00
C PRO A 323 -18.99 -7.97 29.57
N VAL A 324 -17.99 -7.88 28.68
CA VAL A 324 -18.19 -7.54 27.28
C VAL A 324 -17.36 -8.46 26.36
N GLN A 325 -17.82 -8.62 25.14
CA GLN A 325 -17.03 -9.29 24.12
C GLN A 325 -16.39 -8.23 23.22
N ARG A 326 -15.07 -8.26 23.16
CA ARG A 326 -14.33 -7.37 22.28
C ARG A 326 -14.37 -7.88 20.85
N GLY A 327 -14.45 -6.97 19.91
CA GLY A 327 -14.23 -7.18 18.48
C GLY A 327 -12.90 -6.61 18.02
N GLN A 328 -12.91 -6.08 16.83
CA GLN A 328 -11.73 -5.44 16.23
C GLN A 328 -11.36 -4.14 16.96
N ALA A 329 -10.06 -3.88 17.06
CA ALA A 329 -9.52 -2.68 17.67
C ALA A 329 -8.74 -1.84 16.65
N THR A 330 -8.89 -0.54 16.74
CA THR A 330 -8.00 0.44 16.14
C THR A 330 -7.03 0.98 17.20
N VAL A 331 -6.16 1.91 16.83
CA VAL A 331 -5.25 2.54 17.80
C VAL A 331 -6.01 3.29 18.91
N GLU A 332 -7.16 3.88 18.62
CA GLU A 332 -7.91 4.73 19.54
C GLU A 332 -9.17 4.07 20.11
N LYS A 333 -9.85 3.23 19.32
CA LYS A 333 -11.16 2.67 19.64
C LYS A 333 -11.18 1.16 19.52
N ILE A 334 -11.99 0.53 20.34
CA ILE A 334 -12.27 -0.90 20.25
C ILE A 334 -13.76 -1.13 20.06
N VAL A 335 -14.09 -2.04 19.15
CA VAL A 335 -15.47 -2.49 18.91
C VAL A 335 -15.89 -3.43 20.03
N ILE A 336 -17.09 -3.22 20.56
CA ILE A 336 -17.73 -4.14 21.49
C ILE A 336 -18.86 -4.86 20.74
N THR A 337 -18.71 -6.16 20.59
CA THR A 337 -19.67 -6.99 19.84
C THR A 337 -20.89 -7.37 20.67
N SER A 338 -20.74 -7.49 21.99
CA SER A 338 -21.85 -7.75 22.91
C SER A 338 -21.56 -7.25 24.32
N GLY A 339 -22.62 -6.94 25.07
CA GLY A 339 -22.53 -6.50 26.45
C GLY A 339 -22.61 -5.00 26.67
N LEU A 340 -22.59 -4.15 25.62
CA LEU A 340 -22.68 -2.70 25.74
C LEU A 340 -23.58 -2.14 24.65
N ALA A 341 -24.44 -1.17 25.01
CA ALA A 341 -25.28 -0.44 24.07
C ALA A 341 -24.70 0.93 23.72
N ALA A 342 -24.99 1.42 22.52
CA ALA A 342 -24.64 2.78 22.14
C ALA A 342 -25.35 3.79 23.05
N GLY A 343 -24.65 4.85 23.46
CA GLY A 343 -25.14 5.88 24.38
C GLY A 343 -24.81 5.61 25.85
N GLU A 344 -24.38 4.41 26.22
CA GLU A 344 -23.94 4.11 27.58
C GLU A 344 -22.59 4.80 27.85
N ARG A 345 -22.40 5.23 29.09
CA ARG A 345 -21.20 5.92 29.52
C ARG A 345 -20.26 4.93 30.19
N VAL A 346 -19.02 4.86 29.73
CA VAL A 346 -17.98 3.94 30.23
C VAL A 346 -16.83 4.72 30.87
N ILE A 347 -16.18 4.11 31.84
CA ILE A 347 -15.04 4.72 32.54
C ILE A 347 -13.76 4.49 31.74
N THR A 348 -13.01 5.55 31.47
CA THR A 348 -11.73 5.51 30.75
C THR A 348 -10.52 5.68 31.64
N GLU A 349 -10.65 6.45 32.73
CA GLU A 349 -9.57 6.76 33.65
C GLU A 349 -10.01 6.51 35.11
N GLY A 350 -9.08 6.13 35.99
CA GLY A 350 -9.35 5.89 37.39
C GLY A 350 -10.02 4.54 37.69
N ALA A 351 -10.17 3.67 36.69
CA ALA A 351 -10.86 2.36 36.85
C ALA A 351 -10.10 1.37 37.77
N ASP A 352 -8.78 1.49 37.93
CA ASP A 352 -7.95 0.53 38.69
C ASP A 352 -8.30 0.43 40.19
N ARG A 353 -8.96 1.46 40.70
CA ARG A 353 -9.37 1.53 42.12
C ARG A 353 -10.86 1.26 42.33
N LEU A 354 -11.58 0.98 41.23
CA LEU A 354 -13.01 0.77 41.29
C LEU A 354 -13.35 -0.71 41.59
N LYS A 355 -14.42 -0.88 42.29
CA LYS A 355 -15.13 -2.17 42.49
C LYS A 355 -16.55 -2.01 41.97
N ASP A 356 -17.19 -3.14 41.71
CA ASP A 356 -18.60 -3.12 41.33
C ASP A 356 -19.44 -2.37 42.39
N GLY A 357 -20.32 -1.46 41.94
CA GLY A 357 -21.12 -0.59 42.80
C GLY A 357 -20.39 0.61 43.43
N ALA A 358 -19.11 0.86 43.08
CA ALA A 358 -18.36 1.98 43.67
C ALA A 358 -18.93 3.34 43.24
N ARG A 359 -18.94 4.28 44.19
CA ARG A 359 -19.33 5.69 43.93
C ARG A 359 -18.17 6.45 43.25
N VAL A 360 -18.50 7.24 42.27
CA VAL A 360 -17.52 8.03 41.48
C VAL A 360 -17.88 9.49 41.44
N VAL A 361 -16.86 10.33 41.24
CA VAL A 361 -16.98 11.78 41.01
C VAL A 361 -16.56 12.07 39.60
N LEU A 362 -17.42 12.79 38.89
CA LEU A 362 -17.12 13.26 37.52
C LEU A 362 -16.28 14.53 37.57
N PRO A 363 -15.30 14.72 36.67
CA PRO A 363 -14.55 15.96 36.56
C PRO A 363 -15.54 17.11 36.24
N GLY A 364 -15.52 18.19 37.04
CA GLY A 364 -16.37 19.35 36.83
C GLY A 364 -17.69 19.35 37.61
N ALA A 365 -18.02 18.32 38.42
CA ALA A 365 -19.13 18.44 39.38
C ALA A 365 -18.64 19.24 40.58
N PRO A 366 -19.36 20.30 41.04
CA PRO A 366 -18.99 21.01 42.27
C PRO A 366 -18.99 20.02 43.41
N ALA A 367 -17.89 19.96 44.18
CA ALA A 367 -17.80 19.21 45.40
C ALA A 367 -18.96 19.64 46.31
N GLY A 368 -19.89 18.73 46.56
CA GLY A 368 -21.09 18.99 47.34
C GLY A 368 -20.75 19.64 48.67
N ALA A 369 -21.44 20.76 48.96
CA ALA A 369 -21.49 21.42 50.21
C ALA A 369 -21.94 20.43 51.29
N GLY A 370 -20.99 19.95 52.07
CA GLY A 370 -21.19 19.08 53.20
C GLY A 370 -20.27 19.51 54.35
N GLN A 371 -20.84 20.33 55.23
CA GLN A 371 -20.34 20.62 56.60
C GLN A 371 -19.04 21.40 56.74
N ARG A 372 -19.15 22.71 56.67
CA ARG A 372 -18.44 23.60 57.58
C ARG A 372 -19.46 24.28 58.49
N GLN A 373 -19.71 23.70 59.65
CA GLN A 373 -20.31 24.41 60.77
C GLN A 373 -19.33 24.33 61.95
N ASN A 374 -19.06 25.50 62.50
CA ASN A 374 -18.48 25.84 63.81
C ASN A 374 -16.96 25.82 63.99
N ALA A 375 -16.40 27.01 63.87
CA ALA A 375 -15.62 27.64 64.95
C ALA A 375 -15.64 29.15 64.73
N ALA A 376 -16.55 29.80 65.45
CA ALA A 376 -16.51 31.24 65.66
C ALA A 376 -15.59 31.52 66.85
N GLY A 377 -14.82 32.59 66.79
CA GLY A 377 -14.30 33.23 67.98
C GLY A 377 -12.78 33.61 67.91
N ALA A 378 -12.54 34.83 67.73
CA ALA A 378 -11.58 35.70 68.37
C ALA A 378 -10.74 36.59 67.44
N GLU A 379 -11.16 37.86 67.40
CA GLU A 379 -10.42 39.12 67.53
C GLU A 379 -9.20 39.41 66.70
N ALA A 380 -9.37 40.51 65.97
CA ALA A 380 -8.32 41.39 65.40
C ALA A 380 -7.59 42.19 66.49
N PRO A 381 -6.45 42.93 66.28
CA PRO A 381 -6.46 44.15 65.45
C PRO A 381 -5.15 44.48 64.67
N ALA A 382 -5.36 45.21 63.64
CA ALA A 382 -4.82 46.49 63.14
C ALA A 382 -3.32 46.77 62.91
N ALA A 383 -3.15 47.44 61.79
CA ALA A 383 -2.20 48.51 61.40
C ALA A 383 -0.87 48.09 60.75
N ALA A 384 -0.44 48.60 59.66
CA ALA A 384 -0.39 49.85 58.98
C ALA A 384 0.50 49.73 57.73
N ALA A 385 0.06 50.29 56.65
CA ALA A 385 0.70 51.23 55.73
C ALA A 385 2.17 51.02 55.26
N SER A 386 2.37 50.83 53.93
CA SER A 386 2.87 51.94 53.09
C SER A 386 3.27 51.45 51.69
N ARG A 387 2.76 52.14 50.70
CA ARG A 387 3.27 52.30 49.33
C ARG A 387 4.38 53.37 49.31
N PRO A 388 5.07 53.75 48.21
CA PRO A 388 5.15 53.22 46.87
C PRO A 388 6.55 53.37 46.17
N ARG A 389 6.59 53.18 44.83
CA ARG A 389 7.42 53.80 43.76
C ARG A 389 8.30 52.80 42.98
N ARG A 390 7.99 52.65 41.72
CA ARG A 390 8.24 53.38 40.45
C ARG A 390 9.66 53.20 39.86
N ARG A 391 9.62 52.91 38.60
CA ARG A 391 10.44 53.21 37.40
C ARG A 391 11.28 52.04 36.91
N ALA A 392 11.05 51.60 35.73
CA ALA A 392 11.15 52.14 34.36
C ALA A 392 12.57 52.00 33.76
N SER A 393 12.54 51.55 32.56
CA SER A 393 13.39 51.80 31.40
C SER A 393 14.47 50.75 31.15
N LYS A 394 14.41 50.25 29.98
CA LYS A 394 14.95 50.60 28.68
C LYS A 394 16.05 49.64 28.27
N ALA A 395 15.84 48.93 27.24
CA ALA A 395 16.34 49.12 25.89
C ALA A 395 17.65 48.44 25.53
N GLU A 396 17.60 47.90 24.34
CA GLU A 396 18.65 47.78 23.29
C GLU A 396 19.75 46.77 23.56
N GLY A 397 19.96 45.85 22.69
CA GLY A 397 20.33 45.89 21.29
C GLY A 397 21.34 44.77 21.02
N ALA A 398 21.21 44.17 20.00
CA ALA A 398 22.06 43.64 18.97
C ALA A 398 21.51 42.28 18.43
#